data_80c3c16cc4fbefd76f3358742ad03dbb
#
_entry.id   80c3c16cc4fbefd76f3358742ad03dbb
#
_cell.length_a   1.000
_cell.length_b   1.000
_cell.length_c   1.000
_cell.angle_alpha   90.00
_cell.angle_beta   90.00
_cell.angle_gamma   90.00
#
_symmetry.space_group_name_H-M   'P 1'
#
loop_
_entity.id
_entity.type
_entity.pdbx_description
1 polymer ?
#
loop_
_entity_poly.entity_id
_entity_poly.type
_entity_poly.pdbx_seq_one_letter_code
_entity_poly.pdbx_strand_id
1 'polypeptide(L)'
;MQKIAYILLFLTTFVQCNTCEDCDPIAEEPFLKIRFYKAVDSSRSIVIIDSINHIWAGDYSYYQDTVNTYTLPLNMHEDSSNFVISYRDTTDLSTMLTNSLNVIYDRSYVKRTDNILLQELNIIKATSDFETTNLLCGDTLNITCISNDALYQVYR
;
A
#
# COMPACT_ATOMS: atom_id res chain seq x y z
N MET A 1 -5.07 5.95 59.07
CA MET A 1 -4.65 4.73 58.35
C MET A 1 -5.60 4.41 57.14
N GLN A 2 -6.89 4.65 57.25
CA GLN A 2 -7.87 4.32 56.16
C GLN A 2 -7.64 5.12 54.88
N LYS A 3 -7.22 6.41 54.94
CA LYS A 3 -7.00 7.25 53.77
C LYS A 3 -5.72 6.87 52.95
N ILE A 4 -4.72 6.26 53.58
CA ILE A 4 -3.50 5.79 52.90
C ILE A 4 -3.79 4.53 52.08
N ALA A 5 -4.72 3.66 52.54
CA ALA A 5 -5.11 2.46 51.81
C ALA A 5 -5.79 2.76 50.49
N TYR A 6 -6.62 3.82 50.43
CA TYR A 6 -7.29 4.24 49.18
C TYR A 6 -6.32 4.82 48.15
N ILE A 7 -5.28 5.54 48.58
CA ILE A 7 -4.25 6.08 47.68
C ILE A 7 -3.39 4.95 47.09
N LEU A 8 -3.08 3.93 47.87
CA LEU A 8 -2.34 2.75 47.39
C LEU A 8 -3.19 1.92 46.40
N LEU A 9 -4.49 1.77 46.66
CA LEU A 9 -5.41 1.06 45.76
C LEU A 9 -5.55 1.79 44.43
N PHE A 10 -5.56 3.13 44.43
CA PHE A 10 -5.69 3.93 43.21
C PHE A 10 -4.40 3.93 42.37
N LEU A 11 -3.23 3.81 43.00
CA LEU A 11 -1.94 3.71 42.29
C LEU A 11 -1.75 2.36 41.58
N THR A 12 -2.35 1.28 42.08
CA THR A 12 -2.21 -0.05 41.44
C THR A 12 -3.05 -0.21 40.18
N THR A 13 -4.07 0.63 39.98
CA THR A 13 -4.92 0.57 38.77
C THR A 13 -4.29 1.21 37.54
N PHE A 14 -3.21 2.00 37.69
CA PHE A 14 -2.53 2.64 36.56
C PHE A 14 -1.33 1.85 35.99
N VAL A 15 -0.97 0.71 36.61
CA VAL A 15 0.23 -0.04 36.18
C VAL A 15 -0.09 -1.18 35.21
N GLN A 16 -1.38 -1.39 34.87
CA GLN A 16 -1.76 -2.55 34.04
C GLN A 16 -1.83 -2.29 32.54
N CYS A 17 -1.35 -1.16 32.02
CA CYS A 17 -1.44 -0.87 30.59
C CYS A 17 -0.09 -0.67 29.88
N ASN A 18 1.02 -1.25 30.35
CA ASN A 18 2.32 -1.04 29.75
C ASN A 18 3.00 -2.27 29.15
N THR A 19 2.29 -3.36 28.97
CA THR A 19 2.81 -4.49 28.19
C THR A 19 1.75 -4.93 27.19
N CYS A 20 1.55 -4.13 26.14
CA CYS A 20 1.09 -4.65 24.87
C CYS A 20 2.23 -5.45 24.21
N GLU A 21 2.74 -6.46 24.89
CA GLU A 21 3.69 -7.40 24.31
C GLU A 21 3.01 -8.35 23.31
N ASP A 22 1.67 -8.37 23.32
CA ASP A 22 0.79 -9.12 22.42
C ASP A 22 -0.08 -8.21 21.54
N CYS A 23 0.31 -6.96 21.30
CA CYS A 23 -0.24 -6.23 20.15
C CYS A 23 0.33 -6.93 18.91
N ASP A 24 -0.41 -7.91 18.41
CA ASP A 24 -0.14 -8.48 17.08
C ASP A 24 0.18 -7.36 16.09
N PRO A 25 1.21 -7.55 15.26
CA PRO A 25 1.55 -6.55 14.25
C PRO A 25 0.25 -6.22 13.51
N ILE A 26 -0.12 -4.96 13.54
CA ILE A 26 -1.24 -4.41 12.78
C ILE A 26 -1.16 -5.06 11.40
N ALA A 27 -2.20 -5.77 11.01
CA ALA A 27 -2.25 -6.41 9.71
C ALA A 27 -1.85 -5.36 8.68
N GLU A 28 -0.76 -5.62 7.95
CA GLU A 28 -0.26 -4.66 6.98
C GLU A 28 -1.42 -4.30 6.04
N GLU A 29 -1.69 -3.01 5.91
CA GLU A 29 -2.72 -2.54 4.98
C GLU A 29 -2.40 -3.10 3.60
N PRO A 30 -3.39 -3.65 2.88
CA PRO A 30 -3.15 -4.19 1.55
C PRO A 30 -2.66 -3.09 0.60
N PHE A 31 -1.63 -3.39 -0.16
CA PHE A 31 -1.01 -2.46 -1.09
C PHE A 31 -0.66 -3.11 -2.42
N LEU A 32 -0.47 -2.29 -3.43
CA LEU A 32 0.11 -2.66 -4.71
C LEU A 32 1.45 -1.94 -4.88
N LYS A 33 2.51 -2.66 -5.25
CA LYS A 33 3.79 -2.04 -5.65
C LYS A 33 3.73 -1.63 -7.11
N ILE A 34 4.02 -0.35 -7.40
CA ILE A 34 4.27 0.13 -8.76
C ILE A 34 5.77 0.35 -8.95
N ARG A 35 6.32 -0.08 -10.09
CA ARG A 35 7.74 0.09 -10.41
C ARG A 35 7.93 0.59 -11.82
N PHE A 36 8.81 1.58 -11.97
CA PHE A 36 9.10 2.23 -13.23
C PHE A 36 10.34 1.64 -13.89
N TYR A 37 10.25 1.46 -15.21
CA TYR A 37 11.31 0.95 -16.08
C TYR A 37 11.49 1.86 -17.29
N LYS A 38 12.68 1.85 -17.89
CA LYS A 38 12.92 2.48 -19.19
C LYS A 38 12.44 1.54 -20.29
N ALA A 39 11.66 2.05 -21.24
CA ALA A 39 11.17 1.25 -22.37
C ALA A 39 12.30 0.74 -23.27
N VAL A 40 13.40 1.49 -23.36
CA VAL A 40 14.51 1.21 -24.29
C VAL A 40 15.30 -0.04 -23.89
N ASP A 41 15.58 -0.22 -22.60
CA ASP A 41 16.49 -1.27 -22.11
C ASP A 41 15.93 -2.09 -20.94
N SER A 42 14.70 -1.81 -20.55
CA SER A 42 14.02 -2.44 -19.40
C SER A 42 14.80 -2.29 -18.08
N SER A 43 15.72 -1.34 -18.00
CA SER A 43 16.38 -1.02 -16.74
C SER A 43 15.42 -0.27 -15.80
N ARG A 44 15.66 -0.37 -14.49
CA ARG A 44 14.87 0.39 -13.52
C ARG A 44 15.03 1.88 -13.75
N SER A 45 13.90 2.58 -13.80
CA SER A 45 13.86 4.03 -13.95
C SER A 45 13.53 4.70 -12.63
N ILE A 46 14.25 5.76 -12.31
CA ILE A 46 13.96 6.61 -11.16
C ILE A 46 13.07 7.76 -11.64
N VAL A 47 11.97 7.99 -10.95
CA VAL A 47 11.02 9.08 -11.19
C VAL A 47 10.90 9.94 -9.94
N ILE A 48 10.48 11.18 -10.13
CA ILE A 48 10.06 12.07 -9.05
C ILE A 48 8.54 12.07 -9.06
N ILE A 49 7.93 11.51 -8.01
CA ILE A 49 6.49 11.55 -7.81
C ILE A 49 6.12 12.92 -7.24
N ASP A 50 5.35 13.69 -7.97
CA ASP A 50 4.86 15.00 -7.55
C ASP A 50 3.59 14.88 -6.71
N SER A 51 2.66 14.01 -7.13
CA SER A 51 1.42 13.75 -6.39
C SER A 51 0.83 12.39 -6.75
N ILE A 52 0.13 11.81 -5.79
CA ILE A 52 -0.76 10.66 -6.00
C ILE A 52 -2.10 11.03 -5.39
N ASN A 53 -3.12 11.14 -6.24
CA ASN A 53 -4.48 11.38 -5.82
C ASN A 53 -5.24 10.07 -5.75
N HIS A 54 -5.83 9.82 -4.61
CA HIS A 54 -6.64 8.64 -4.32
C HIS A 54 -8.10 9.09 -4.24
N ILE A 55 -8.97 8.57 -5.08
CA ILE A 55 -10.35 9.08 -5.21
C ILE A 55 -11.17 8.89 -3.92
N TRP A 56 -10.80 7.96 -3.05
CA TRP A 56 -11.54 7.67 -1.81
C TRP A 56 -10.91 8.21 -0.51
N ALA A 57 -9.62 8.50 -0.49
CA ALA A 57 -8.87 8.84 0.74
C ALA A 57 -8.54 10.33 0.90
N GLY A 58 -9.02 11.19 -0.03
CA GLY A 58 -8.57 12.57 -0.12
C GLY A 58 -7.21 12.68 -0.80
N ASP A 59 -6.78 13.91 -1.03
CA ASP A 59 -5.52 14.18 -1.74
C ASP A 59 -4.33 13.75 -0.89
N TYR A 60 -3.75 12.61 -1.19
CA TYR A 60 -2.40 12.27 -0.74
C TYR A 60 -1.41 12.98 -1.65
N SER A 61 -1.11 14.22 -1.31
CA SER A 61 -0.03 14.96 -1.97
C SER A 61 1.29 14.52 -1.38
N TYR A 62 2.03 13.67 -2.09
CA TYR A 62 3.41 13.35 -1.75
C TYR A 62 4.31 14.38 -2.40
N TYR A 63 5.05 15.11 -1.58
CA TYR A 63 5.99 16.11 -2.05
C TYR A 63 7.30 15.43 -2.48
N GLN A 64 7.52 15.38 -3.81
CA GLN A 64 8.81 15.12 -4.46
C GLN A 64 9.59 13.90 -3.90
N ASP A 65 8.95 12.75 -3.87
CA ASP A 65 9.66 11.52 -3.54
C ASP A 65 10.36 10.95 -4.79
N THR A 66 11.67 10.74 -4.69
CA THR A 66 12.49 10.23 -5.80
C THR A 66 12.63 8.71 -5.65
N VAL A 67 11.85 7.98 -6.44
CA VAL A 67 11.71 6.53 -6.30
C VAL A 67 11.80 5.78 -7.63
N ASN A 68 12.16 4.51 -7.57
CA ASN A 68 11.96 3.56 -8.66
C ASN A 68 10.80 2.59 -8.41
N THR A 69 10.37 2.48 -7.15
CA THR A 69 9.26 1.64 -6.71
C THR A 69 8.47 2.42 -5.67
N TYR A 70 7.16 2.45 -5.82
CA TYR A 70 6.24 3.09 -4.90
C TYR A 70 5.17 2.09 -4.43
N THR A 71 4.68 2.28 -3.22
CA THR A 71 3.65 1.43 -2.61
C THR A 71 2.33 2.19 -2.58
N LEU A 72 1.32 1.68 -3.29
CA LEU A 72 -0.01 2.26 -3.39
C LEU A 72 -0.96 1.53 -2.42
N PRO A 73 -1.51 2.19 -1.41
CA PRO A 73 -2.49 1.58 -0.50
C PRO A 73 -3.79 1.29 -1.26
N LEU A 74 -4.36 0.10 -1.07
CA LEU A 74 -5.62 -0.29 -1.69
C LEU A 74 -6.79 -0.07 -0.73
N ASN A 75 -7.97 0.27 -1.27
CA ASN A 75 -9.16 0.49 -0.48
C ASN A 75 -9.74 -0.83 0.05
N MET A 76 -9.72 -1.03 1.35
CA MET A 76 -10.26 -2.25 1.99
C MET A 76 -11.80 -2.29 2.00
N HIS A 77 -12.48 -1.21 1.71
CA HIS A 77 -13.94 -1.08 1.82
C HIS A 77 -14.66 -1.22 0.47
N GLU A 78 -13.91 -1.17 -0.65
CA GLU A 78 -14.44 -1.28 -2.01
C GLU A 78 -13.75 -2.41 -2.78
N ASP A 79 -14.27 -2.76 -3.95
CA ASP A 79 -13.72 -3.80 -4.81
C ASP A 79 -12.77 -3.23 -5.87
N SER A 80 -12.43 -1.95 -5.73
CA SER A 80 -11.47 -1.27 -6.62
C SER A 80 -10.79 -0.08 -5.95
N SER A 81 -9.61 0.27 -6.46
CA SER A 81 -8.88 1.49 -6.13
C SER A 81 -8.50 2.24 -7.39
N ASN A 82 -8.72 3.56 -7.39
CA ASN A 82 -8.37 4.43 -8.51
C ASN A 82 -7.32 5.44 -8.08
N PHE A 83 -6.26 5.53 -8.86
CA PHE A 83 -5.13 6.43 -8.62
C PHE A 83 -4.93 7.36 -9.81
N VAL A 84 -4.60 8.60 -9.54
CA VAL A 84 -4.04 9.54 -10.51
C VAL A 84 -2.63 9.89 -10.05
N ILE A 85 -1.63 9.52 -10.83
CA ILE A 85 -0.21 9.62 -10.48
C ILE A 85 0.42 10.68 -11.36
N SER A 86 0.91 11.76 -10.77
CA SER A 86 1.68 12.79 -11.44
C SER A 86 3.16 12.65 -11.08
N TYR A 87 4.00 12.57 -12.09
CA TYR A 87 5.44 12.31 -11.92
C TYR A 87 6.26 12.98 -13.01
N ARG A 88 7.56 13.13 -12.76
CA ARG A 88 8.56 13.63 -13.71
C ARG A 88 9.72 12.66 -13.86
N ASP A 89 10.33 12.70 -15.06
CA ASP A 89 11.61 12.04 -15.26
C ASP A 89 12.72 12.81 -14.54
N THR A 90 13.65 12.09 -13.91
CA THR A 90 14.84 12.71 -13.32
C THR A 90 15.76 13.37 -14.37
N THR A 91 15.63 13.00 -15.64
CA THR A 91 16.40 13.57 -16.77
C THR A 91 15.69 14.74 -17.44
N ASP A 92 14.36 14.86 -17.25
CA ASP A 92 13.55 15.98 -17.75
C ASP A 92 12.60 16.49 -16.67
N LEU A 93 13.06 17.44 -15.90
CA LEU A 93 12.29 18.02 -14.78
C LEU A 93 11.22 19.02 -15.24
N SER A 94 11.23 19.40 -16.53
CA SER A 94 10.29 20.39 -17.07
C SER A 94 8.96 19.77 -17.46
N THR A 95 8.93 18.47 -17.79
CA THR A 95 7.74 17.77 -18.26
C THR A 95 7.13 16.95 -17.13
N MET A 96 5.94 17.34 -16.70
CA MET A 96 5.12 16.57 -15.78
C MET A 96 4.20 15.64 -16.56
N LEU A 97 4.24 14.36 -16.25
CA LEU A 97 3.37 13.34 -16.80
C LEU A 97 2.29 12.99 -15.75
N THR A 98 1.09 12.72 -16.21
CA THR A 98 -0.02 12.31 -15.34
C THR A 98 -0.72 11.12 -15.96
N ASN A 99 -0.79 10.02 -15.21
CA ASN A 99 -1.42 8.79 -15.63
C ASN A 99 -2.40 8.29 -14.57
N SER A 100 -3.44 7.60 -15.02
CA SER A 100 -4.42 6.93 -14.19
C SER A 100 -4.12 5.44 -14.07
N LEU A 101 -4.45 4.86 -12.92
CA LEU A 101 -4.38 3.43 -12.65
C LEU A 101 -5.65 3.02 -11.90
N ASN A 102 -6.38 2.07 -12.46
CA ASN A 102 -7.51 1.42 -11.82
C ASN A 102 -7.14 -0.03 -11.50
N VAL A 103 -7.32 -0.43 -10.24
CA VAL A 103 -7.06 -1.79 -9.75
C VAL A 103 -8.37 -2.38 -9.24
N ILE A 104 -8.76 -3.51 -9.80
CA ILE A 104 -9.96 -4.27 -9.40
C ILE A 104 -9.51 -5.53 -8.68
N TYR A 105 -10.14 -5.83 -7.55
CA TYR A 105 -9.77 -6.96 -6.70
C TYR A 105 -10.97 -7.56 -5.99
N ASP A 106 -10.88 -8.85 -5.65
CA ASP A 106 -11.79 -9.54 -4.73
C ASP A 106 -11.25 -9.49 -3.30
N ARG A 107 -12.16 -9.40 -2.35
CA ARG A 107 -11.86 -9.45 -0.92
C ARG A 107 -12.07 -10.86 -0.39
N SER A 108 -11.07 -11.43 0.22
CA SER A 108 -11.14 -12.70 0.92
C SER A 108 -10.71 -12.55 2.38
N TYR A 109 -11.14 -13.48 3.22
CA TYR A 109 -10.73 -13.52 4.60
C TYR A 109 -9.97 -14.82 4.84
N VAL A 110 -8.73 -14.69 5.28
CA VAL A 110 -7.87 -15.83 5.58
C VAL A 110 -7.72 -15.95 7.10
N LYS A 111 -7.96 -17.14 7.62
CA LYS A 111 -7.78 -17.43 9.03
C LYS A 111 -6.33 -17.79 9.30
N ARG A 112 -5.66 -17.02 10.14
CA ARG A 112 -4.35 -17.36 10.68
C ARG A 112 -4.44 -18.41 11.78
N THR A 113 -3.31 -19.03 12.11
CA THR A 113 -3.18 -20.09 13.15
C THR A 113 -3.61 -19.64 14.53
N ASP A 114 -3.59 -18.36 14.82
CA ASP A 114 -3.98 -17.68 16.07
C ASP A 114 -5.45 -17.26 16.14
N ASN A 115 -6.29 -17.75 15.22
CA ASN A 115 -7.71 -17.41 15.06
C ASN A 115 -7.99 -15.97 14.61
N ILE A 116 -7.00 -15.22 14.18
CA ILE A 116 -7.19 -13.90 13.59
C ILE A 116 -7.64 -14.07 12.13
N LEU A 117 -8.68 -13.32 11.75
CA LEU A 117 -9.13 -13.20 10.37
C LEU A 117 -8.41 -12.00 9.74
N LEU A 118 -7.57 -12.26 8.75
CA LEU A 118 -6.98 -11.22 7.92
C LEU A 118 -7.77 -11.05 6.63
N GLN A 119 -7.97 -9.80 6.24
CA GLN A 119 -8.52 -9.47 4.94
C GLN A 119 -7.38 -9.46 3.92
N GLU A 120 -7.51 -10.28 2.89
CA GLU A 120 -6.63 -10.29 1.73
C GLU A 120 -7.35 -9.74 0.51
N LEU A 121 -6.66 -8.95 -0.29
CA LEU A 121 -7.15 -8.47 -1.59
C LEU A 121 -6.48 -9.26 -2.70
N ASN A 122 -7.27 -9.94 -3.51
CA ASN A 122 -6.81 -10.69 -4.67
C ASN A 122 -7.04 -9.84 -5.92
N ILE A 123 -5.96 -9.36 -6.55
CA ILE A 123 -6.06 -8.51 -7.73
C ILE A 123 -6.55 -9.34 -8.92
N ILE A 124 -7.68 -8.93 -9.48
CA ILE A 124 -8.27 -9.53 -10.70
C ILE A 124 -7.71 -8.85 -11.92
N LYS A 125 -7.61 -7.52 -11.88
CA LYS A 125 -7.23 -6.71 -13.03
C LYS A 125 -6.64 -5.38 -12.60
N ALA A 126 -5.60 -4.95 -13.30
CA ALA A 126 -5.09 -3.59 -13.24
C ALA A 126 -5.13 -3.00 -14.66
N THR A 127 -5.70 -1.81 -14.80
CA THR A 127 -5.78 -1.06 -16.07
C THR A 127 -5.30 0.35 -15.88
N SER A 128 -4.54 0.86 -16.84
CA SER A 128 -4.00 2.21 -16.77
C SER A 128 -3.89 2.81 -18.17
N ASP A 129 -3.62 4.10 -18.24
CA ASP A 129 -3.26 4.84 -19.44
C ASP A 129 -1.74 4.99 -19.65
N PHE A 130 -0.93 4.27 -18.86
CA PHE A 130 0.49 4.11 -19.18
C PHE A 130 0.68 3.34 -20.50
N GLU A 131 1.67 3.73 -21.30
CA GLU A 131 1.85 3.15 -22.66
C GLU A 131 2.09 1.65 -22.65
N THR A 132 2.93 1.15 -21.76
CA THR A 132 3.24 -0.27 -21.62
C THR A 132 3.29 -0.67 -20.16
N THR A 133 2.55 -1.72 -19.81
CA THR A 133 2.46 -2.17 -18.43
C THR A 133 2.42 -3.69 -18.32
N ASN A 134 2.87 -4.20 -17.16
CA ASN A 134 2.80 -5.61 -16.80
C ASN A 134 2.39 -5.74 -15.34
N LEU A 135 1.45 -6.64 -15.03
CA LEU A 135 1.14 -7.04 -13.67
C LEU A 135 1.82 -8.37 -13.37
N LEU A 136 2.75 -8.38 -12.44
CA LEU A 136 3.40 -9.59 -11.93
C LEU A 136 2.75 -9.96 -10.59
N CYS A 137 2.37 -11.21 -10.45
CA CYS A 137 1.75 -11.77 -9.27
C CYS A 137 2.68 -12.83 -8.70
N GLY A 138 3.46 -12.48 -7.68
CA GLY A 138 4.35 -13.41 -6.96
C GLY A 138 5.16 -14.36 -7.85
N ASP A 139 5.60 -15.48 -7.29
CA ASP A 139 6.24 -16.55 -8.05
C ASP A 139 5.19 -17.37 -8.85
N THR A 140 4.93 -16.94 -10.02
CA THR A 140 4.52 -17.55 -11.31
C THR A 140 3.58 -18.76 -11.35
N LEU A 141 3.20 -19.40 -10.29
CA LEU A 141 2.38 -20.63 -10.33
C LEU A 141 1.00 -20.50 -9.66
N ASN A 142 0.70 -19.41 -8.97
CA ASN A 142 -0.58 -19.21 -8.32
C ASN A 142 -1.49 -18.33 -9.16
N ILE A 143 -2.68 -18.85 -9.40
CA ILE A 143 -3.79 -18.22 -10.15
C ILE A 143 -4.32 -16.96 -9.43
N THR A 144 -3.97 -16.75 -8.17
CA THR A 144 -4.41 -15.62 -7.35
C THR A 144 -3.28 -14.62 -7.16
N CYS A 145 -3.53 -13.37 -7.54
CA CYS A 145 -2.61 -12.25 -7.37
C CYS A 145 -2.89 -11.53 -6.06
N ILE A 146 -2.30 -11.97 -4.96
CA ILE A 146 -2.43 -11.30 -3.66
C ILE A 146 -1.77 -9.91 -3.75
N SER A 147 -2.47 -8.89 -3.27
CA SER A 147 -2.05 -7.49 -3.42
C SER A 147 -0.64 -7.21 -2.93
N ASN A 148 -0.27 -7.68 -1.75
CA ASN A 148 1.04 -7.41 -1.14
C ASN A 148 2.22 -8.05 -1.89
N ASP A 149 1.96 -9.09 -2.70
CA ASP A 149 2.94 -9.76 -3.55
C ASP A 149 2.91 -9.25 -4.99
N ALA A 150 1.92 -8.42 -5.33
CA ALA A 150 1.73 -7.91 -6.67
C ALA A 150 2.70 -6.76 -6.99
N LEU A 151 3.23 -6.79 -8.22
CA LEU A 151 4.09 -5.74 -8.76
C LEU A 151 3.55 -5.26 -10.10
N TYR A 152 3.13 -4.01 -10.17
CA TYR A 152 2.74 -3.36 -11.42
C TYR A 152 3.94 -2.67 -12.04
N GLN A 153 4.39 -3.19 -13.20
CA GLN A 153 5.52 -2.65 -13.93
C GLN A 153 5.02 -1.65 -14.97
N VAL A 154 5.62 -0.48 -14.99
CA VAL A 154 5.36 0.60 -15.94
C VAL A 154 6.62 0.86 -16.75
N TYR A 155 6.50 0.77 -18.08
CA TYR A 155 7.57 1.07 -19.03
C TYR A 155 7.30 2.43 -19.67
N ARG A 156 8.30 3.28 -19.75
CA ARG A 156 8.21 4.66 -20.21
C ARG A 156 9.43 5.07 -21.05
#